data_9c39917a9d9e1fa18ee8a000bc969304
#
_entry.id   9c39917a9d9e1fa18ee8a000bc969304
#
_cell.length_a   1.000
_cell.length_b   1.000
_cell.length_c   1.000
_cell.angle_alpha   90.00
_cell.angle_beta   90.00
_cell.angle_gamma   90.00
#
_symmetry.space_group_name_H-M   'P 1'
#
loop_
_entity.id
_entity.type
_entity.pdbx_description
1 polymer ?
#
loop_
_entity_poly.entity_id
_entity_poly.type
_entity_poly.pdbx_seq_one_letter_code
_entity_poly.pdbx_strand_id
1 'polypeptide(L)'
;MHLPASKPSVYKITRELSCAECYPALPVGETSMPRKPFRCEGDKALFEELMQVDEVKSAIRKLDDNPGAGVRRQLLATALRLTESMSPKLHGMMQESIQELNVDIPVEIYVYNSPQFNAACLAPEDDTLLLMFSSALLEKFQEQEVRFVMGHELGHHLFDHTKIPIGYLIQGPDPVGPRLAMKLFSWSRYAEISADRAGACLLYTSDAADE
;
A
#
# COMPACT_ATOMS: atom_id res chain seq x y z
N MET A 1 -19.17 -0.66 19.95
CA MET A 1 -18.26 0.37 19.41
C MET A 1 -17.92 -0.04 17.98
N HIS A 2 -18.49 0.65 16.98
CA HIS A 2 -18.26 0.35 15.57
C HIS A 2 -16.92 0.98 15.18
N LEU A 3 -16.01 0.14 14.68
CA LEU A 3 -14.86 0.62 13.91
C LEU A 3 -15.36 1.46 12.74
N PRO A 4 -14.81 2.66 12.45
CA PRO A 4 -15.12 3.35 11.23
C PRO A 4 -14.64 2.46 10.08
N ALA A 5 -15.60 1.97 9.30
CA ALA A 5 -15.35 1.19 8.12
C ALA A 5 -14.64 2.09 7.09
N SER A 6 -13.31 2.02 7.03
CA SER A 6 -12.60 2.33 5.80
C SER A 6 -13.17 1.34 4.77
N LYS A 7 -13.91 1.84 3.77
CA LYS A 7 -14.41 0.99 2.69
C LYS A 7 -13.20 0.31 2.06
N PRO A 8 -13.19 -1.02 1.97
CA PRO A 8 -12.10 -1.72 1.31
C PRO A 8 -12.02 -1.26 -0.14
N SER A 9 -10.82 -0.91 -0.57
CA SER A 9 -10.50 -0.82 -1.98
C SER A 9 -10.80 -2.19 -2.59
N VAL A 10 -11.85 -2.29 -3.38
CA VAL A 10 -12.22 -3.54 -4.05
C VAL A 10 -11.27 -3.67 -5.23
N TYR A 11 -10.24 -4.50 -5.09
CA TYR A 11 -9.38 -4.90 -6.20
C TYR A 11 -10.23 -5.62 -7.26
N LYS A 12 -10.77 -4.88 -8.21
CA LYS A 12 -11.11 -5.42 -9.52
C LYS A 12 -9.83 -5.37 -10.34
N ILE A 13 -9.17 -6.49 -10.48
CA ILE A 13 -8.16 -6.69 -11.53
C ILE A 13 -8.93 -6.62 -12.86
N THR A 14 -9.13 -5.41 -13.36
CA THR A 14 -9.67 -5.21 -14.70
C THR A 14 -8.52 -5.20 -15.68
N ARG A 15 -8.61 -6.07 -16.65
CA ARG A 15 -7.68 -6.42 -17.71
C ARG A 15 -7.51 -5.34 -18.80
N GLU A 16 -7.53 -4.05 -18.43
CA GLU A 16 -7.34 -2.93 -19.38
C GLU A 16 -6.43 -1.85 -18.78
N LEU A 17 -5.14 -2.17 -18.67
CA LEU A 17 -4.10 -1.18 -18.41
C LEU A 17 -3.26 -0.97 -19.69
N SER A 18 -3.85 -0.35 -20.70
CA SER A 18 -3.11 0.21 -21.81
C SER A 18 -3.16 1.74 -21.75
N CYS A 19 -2.37 2.33 -20.90
CA CYS A 19 -2.04 3.75 -20.99
C CYS A 19 -0.59 3.86 -21.48
N ALA A 20 -0.40 4.19 -22.75
CA ALA A 20 0.93 4.38 -23.37
C ALA A 20 1.77 5.48 -22.67
N GLU A 21 1.12 6.41 -21.97
CA GLU A 21 1.77 7.45 -21.18
C GLU A 21 2.27 6.93 -19.82
N CYS A 22 1.69 5.83 -19.31
CA CYS A 22 2.07 5.21 -18.04
C CYS A 22 3.15 4.13 -18.20
N TYR A 23 3.33 3.59 -19.40
CA TYR A 23 4.36 2.61 -19.75
C TYR A 23 5.17 3.16 -20.93
N PRO A 24 6.28 3.86 -20.69
CA PRO A 24 7.20 4.15 -21.79
C PRO A 24 7.60 2.82 -22.43
N ALA A 25 7.48 2.73 -23.76
CA ALA A 25 7.89 1.54 -24.48
C ALA A 25 9.35 1.22 -24.10
N LEU A 26 9.59 0.00 -23.61
CA LEU A 26 10.93 -0.46 -23.27
C LEU A 26 11.79 -0.40 -24.55
N PRO A 27 13.02 0.11 -24.49
CA PRO A 27 13.94 0.02 -25.61
C PRO A 27 14.16 -1.46 -25.93
N VAL A 28 13.96 -1.81 -27.20
CA VAL A 28 14.14 -3.18 -27.70
C VAL A 28 15.62 -3.54 -27.52
N GLY A 29 15.94 -4.37 -26.55
CA GLY A 29 17.30 -4.88 -26.31
C GLY A 29 17.78 -4.90 -24.87
N GLU A 30 17.09 -4.28 -23.91
CA GLU A 30 17.45 -4.39 -22.48
C GLU A 30 16.45 -5.30 -21.76
N THR A 31 16.89 -6.50 -21.43
CA THR A 31 16.12 -7.53 -20.71
C THR A 31 16.09 -7.34 -19.20
N SER A 32 16.57 -6.22 -18.66
CA SER A 32 16.48 -5.91 -17.24
C SER A 32 15.50 -4.77 -16.98
N MET A 33 14.33 -5.09 -16.45
CA MET A 33 13.44 -4.10 -15.84
C MET A 33 14.22 -3.29 -14.79
N PRO A 34 13.97 -1.98 -14.67
CA PRO A 34 14.59 -1.20 -13.62
C PRO A 34 14.16 -1.76 -12.25
N ARG A 35 15.13 -2.07 -11.42
CA ARG A 35 14.95 -2.67 -10.08
C ARG A 35 14.25 -1.74 -9.06
N LYS A 36 13.82 -0.55 -9.46
CA LYS A 36 13.07 0.39 -8.61
C LYS A 36 11.74 0.73 -9.25
N PRO A 37 10.63 0.59 -8.51
CA PRO A 37 9.32 0.95 -9.03
C PRO A 37 9.28 2.45 -9.33
N PHE A 38 8.73 2.81 -10.49
CA PHE A 38 8.54 4.20 -10.85
C PHE A 38 7.28 4.75 -10.22
N ARG A 39 7.42 5.80 -9.40
CA ARG A 39 6.29 6.58 -8.95
C ARG A 39 5.60 7.23 -10.16
N CYS A 40 4.27 7.14 -10.23
CA CYS A 40 3.50 7.81 -11.27
C CYS A 40 3.65 9.34 -11.17
N GLU A 41 3.91 10.02 -12.28
CA GLU A 41 4.09 11.48 -12.28
C GLU A 41 2.86 12.22 -11.71
N GLY A 42 1.65 11.75 -12.05
CA GLY A 42 0.42 12.31 -11.49
C GLY A 42 0.30 12.14 -9.98
N ASP A 43 0.77 11.02 -9.43
CA ASP A 43 0.86 10.79 -8.00
C ASP A 43 1.85 11.78 -7.36
N LYS A 44 3.07 11.85 -7.88
CA LYS A 44 4.11 12.74 -7.35
C LYS A 44 3.65 14.20 -7.35
N ALA A 45 3.15 14.68 -8.48
CA ALA A 45 2.73 16.07 -8.65
C ALA A 45 1.57 16.44 -7.69
N LEU A 46 0.54 15.60 -7.61
CA LEU A 46 -0.59 15.86 -6.71
C LEU A 46 -0.22 15.68 -5.24
N PHE A 47 0.66 14.75 -4.90
CA PHE A 47 1.17 14.60 -3.55
C PHE A 47 1.89 15.87 -3.09
N GLU A 48 2.83 16.38 -3.89
CA GLU A 48 3.56 17.61 -3.60
C GLU A 48 2.61 18.80 -3.43
N GLU A 49 1.59 18.93 -4.29
CA GLU A 49 0.58 19.96 -4.20
C GLU A 49 -0.29 19.83 -2.94
N LEU A 50 -0.78 18.60 -2.63
CA LEU A 50 -1.60 18.33 -1.46
C LEU A 50 -0.85 18.59 -0.16
N MET A 51 0.43 18.29 -0.11
CA MET A 51 1.30 18.57 1.05
C MET A 51 1.51 20.07 1.31
N GLN A 52 1.13 20.95 0.39
CA GLN A 52 1.12 22.41 0.60
C GLN A 52 -0.23 22.95 1.12
N VAL A 53 -1.30 22.15 1.05
CA VAL A 53 -2.65 22.56 1.49
C VAL A 53 -2.74 22.61 3.01
N ASP A 54 -3.24 23.72 3.56
CA ASP A 54 -3.26 23.94 5.01
C ASP A 54 -4.18 22.95 5.75
N GLU A 55 -5.31 22.56 5.15
CA GLU A 55 -6.21 21.56 5.70
C GLU A 55 -5.52 20.20 5.81
N VAL A 56 -4.72 19.82 4.81
CA VAL A 56 -3.94 18.57 4.81
C VAL A 56 -2.85 18.61 5.89
N LYS A 57 -2.08 19.71 5.95
CA LYS A 57 -1.05 19.91 6.99
C LYS A 57 -1.65 19.89 8.39
N SER A 58 -2.82 20.50 8.57
CA SER A 58 -3.52 20.50 9.85
C SER A 58 -3.99 19.13 10.25
N ALA A 59 -4.51 18.33 9.31
CA ALA A 59 -4.95 16.95 9.55
C ALA A 59 -3.77 16.06 9.95
N ILE A 60 -2.63 16.16 9.25
CA ILE A 60 -1.41 15.42 9.57
C ILE A 60 -0.98 15.74 11.01
N ARG A 61 -0.82 17.02 11.36
CA ARG A 61 -0.41 17.42 12.72
C ARG A 61 -1.37 16.92 13.80
N LYS A 62 -2.69 17.00 13.58
CA LYS A 62 -3.69 16.52 14.54
C LYS A 62 -3.56 15.01 14.81
N LEU A 63 -3.16 14.23 13.82
CA LEU A 63 -2.96 12.78 13.97
C LEU A 63 -1.60 12.48 14.61
N ASP A 64 -0.56 13.24 14.29
CA ASP A 64 0.76 13.10 14.91
C ASP A 64 0.71 13.47 16.40
N ASP A 65 0.00 14.55 16.78
CA ASP A 65 -0.18 14.99 18.16
C ASP A 65 -1.07 14.05 18.98
N ASN A 66 -1.92 13.29 18.33
CA ASN A 66 -2.81 12.32 18.97
C ASN A 66 -2.75 10.99 18.21
N PRO A 67 -1.61 10.30 18.26
CA PRO A 67 -1.50 8.96 17.70
C PRO A 67 -2.54 8.10 18.39
N GLY A 68 -3.61 7.76 17.66
CA GLY A 68 -4.74 6.99 18.17
C GLY A 68 -4.22 5.79 18.97
N ALA A 69 -4.93 5.39 20.02
CA ALA A 69 -4.47 4.41 21.01
C ALA A 69 -3.94 3.12 20.35
N GLY A 70 -2.70 3.14 19.90
CA GLY A 70 -1.92 2.04 19.35
C GLY A 70 -2.67 1.24 18.30
N VAL A 71 -2.50 1.60 17.04
CA VAL A 71 -3.02 0.79 15.91
C VAL A 71 -2.59 -0.66 16.08
N ARG A 72 -1.34 -0.88 16.49
CA ARG A 72 -0.79 -2.19 16.80
C ARG A 72 -1.56 -2.90 17.92
N ARG A 73 -1.94 -2.19 18.99
CA ARG A 73 -2.77 -2.77 20.08
C ARG A 73 -4.14 -3.18 19.57
N GLN A 74 -4.76 -2.37 18.72
CA GLN A 74 -6.04 -2.68 18.12
C GLN A 74 -5.94 -3.89 17.18
N LEU A 75 -4.86 -3.99 16.40
CA LEU A 75 -4.58 -5.16 15.56
C LEU A 75 -4.42 -6.43 16.40
N LEU A 76 -3.66 -6.38 17.49
CA LEU A 76 -3.48 -7.53 18.38
C LEU A 76 -4.77 -7.98 19.04
N ALA A 77 -5.78 -7.10 19.14
CA ALA A 77 -7.11 -7.46 19.66
C ALA A 77 -8.04 -8.07 18.60
N THR A 78 -7.80 -7.85 17.30
CA THR A 78 -8.73 -8.20 16.21
C THR A 78 -8.11 -9.02 15.09
N ALA A 79 -6.79 -9.14 15.07
CA ALA A 79 -6.02 -9.84 14.06
C ALA A 79 -4.95 -10.72 14.69
N LEU A 80 -4.50 -11.73 13.97
CA LEU A 80 -3.40 -12.60 14.36
C LEU A 80 -2.10 -12.04 13.79
N ARG A 81 -1.13 -11.71 14.64
CA ARG A 81 0.24 -11.43 14.17
C ARG A 81 0.88 -12.75 13.75
N LEU A 82 1.24 -12.86 12.48
CA LEU A 82 1.98 -14.01 11.96
C LEU A 82 3.47 -13.85 12.29
N THR A 83 4.00 -14.89 12.95
CA THR A 83 5.45 -15.02 13.18
C THR A 83 6.07 -15.87 12.08
N GLU A 84 7.39 -15.79 11.92
CA GLU A 84 8.14 -16.61 10.98
C GLU A 84 7.89 -18.11 11.22
N SER A 85 7.85 -18.54 12.49
CA SER A 85 7.59 -19.94 12.86
C SER A 85 6.18 -20.42 12.49
N MET A 86 5.19 -19.50 12.40
CA MET A 86 3.80 -19.83 12.03
C MET A 86 3.63 -19.93 10.51
N SER A 87 4.33 -19.09 9.76
CA SER A 87 4.27 -19.06 8.30
C SER A 87 5.64 -18.74 7.68
N PRO A 88 6.59 -19.70 7.67
CA PRO A 88 7.94 -19.47 7.13
C PRO A 88 7.91 -19.00 5.68
N LYS A 89 7.01 -19.59 4.87
CA LYS A 89 6.87 -19.25 3.44
C LYS A 89 6.46 -17.80 3.24
N LEU A 90 5.44 -17.31 3.95
CA LEU A 90 4.96 -15.93 3.83
C LEU A 90 6.03 -14.94 4.29
N HIS A 91 6.73 -15.26 5.38
CA HIS A 91 7.85 -14.46 5.86
C HIS A 91 9.01 -14.43 4.88
N GLY A 92 9.36 -15.56 4.25
CA GLY A 92 10.38 -15.61 3.20
C GLY A 92 10.04 -14.69 2.03
N MET A 93 8.82 -14.80 1.48
CA MET A 93 8.34 -13.92 0.42
C MET A 93 8.38 -12.44 0.82
N MET A 94 8.02 -12.13 2.07
CA MET A 94 8.08 -10.74 2.57
C MET A 94 9.52 -10.23 2.64
N GLN A 95 10.47 -11.02 3.14
CA GLN A 95 11.87 -10.65 3.21
C GLN A 95 12.48 -10.41 1.82
N GLU A 96 12.17 -11.26 0.85
CA GLU A 96 12.56 -11.07 -0.55
C GLU A 96 11.95 -9.77 -1.11
N SER A 97 10.66 -9.52 -0.87
CA SER A 97 9.98 -8.31 -1.32
C SER A 97 10.58 -7.03 -0.72
N ILE A 98 10.93 -7.05 0.56
CA ILE A 98 11.61 -5.96 1.27
C ILE A 98 12.97 -5.67 0.63
N GLN A 99 13.76 -6.72 0.35
CA GLN A 99 15.08 -6.58 -0.27
C GLN A 99 14.98 -6.05 -1.70
N GLU A 100 14.09 -6.60 -2.51
CA GLU A 100 13.90 -6.21 -3.91
C GLU A 100 13.43 -4.75 -4.06
N LEU A 101 12.51 -4.31 -3.19
CA LEU A 101 11.98 -2.96 -3.18
C LEU A 101 12.82 -1.98 -2.37
N ASN A 102 13.88 -2.46 -1.69
CA ASN A 102 14.74 -1.66 -0.83
C ASN A 102 13.96 -0.90 0.26
N VAL A 103 13.14 -1.64 1.00
CA VAL A 103 12.38 -1.11 2.14
C VAL A 103 13.26 -1.16 3.39
N ASP A 104 13.51 0.00 4.02
CA ASP A 104 14.53 0.15 5.07
C ASP A 104 13.98 0.02 6.50
N ILE A 105 12.72 -0.42 6.67
CA ILE A 105 12.11 -0.57 7.99
C ILE A 105 11.61 -1.99 8.23
N PRO A 106 11.60 -2.47 9.49
CA PRO A 106 11.00 -3.74 9.84
C PRO A 106 9.52 -3.82 9.47
N VAL A 107 9.06 -5.01 9.05
CA VAL A 107 7.66 -5.24 8.68
C VAL A 107 7.06 -6.32 9.56
N GLU A 108 5.88 -6.06 10.13
CA GLU A 108 5.06 -7.06 10.80
C GLU A 108 3.83 -7.43 9.96
N ILE A 109 3.52 -8.71 9.92
CA ILE A 109 2.39 -9.25 9.15
C ILE A 109 1.26 -9.61 10.10
N TYR A 110 0.06 -9.12 9.79
CA TYR A 110 -1.17 -9.40 10.52
C TYR A 110 -2.22 -10.04 9.60
N VAL A 111 -2.96 -11.00 10.11
CA VAL A 111 -4.07 -11.63 9.41
C VAL A 111 -5.35 -11.45 10.20
N TYR A 112 -6.38 -10.92 9.55
CA TYR A 112 -7.70 -10.78 10.15
C TYR A 112 -8.73 -11.65 9.41
N ASN A 113 -9.73 -12.11 10.15
CA ASN A 113 -10.77 -12.96 9.59
C ASN A 113 -11.73 -12.14 8.73
N SER A 114 -11.72 -12.38 7.43
CA SER A 114 -12.64 -11.76 6.46
C SER A 114 -12.79 -12.65 5.24
N PRO A 115 -14.03 -12.80 4.72
CA PRO A 115 -14.28 -13.48 3.46
C PRO A 115 -13.98 -12.63 2.23
N GLN A 116 -13.67 -11.35 2.41
CA GLN A 116 -13.33 -10.43 1.33
C GLN A 116 -11.82 -10.43 1.10
N PHE A 117 -11.39 -10.40 -0.16
CA PHE A 117 -9.98 -10.24 -0.51
C PHE A 117 -9.55 -8.80 -0.24
N ASN A 118 -8.67 -8.62 0.70
CA ASN A 118 -8.18 -7.30 1.07
C ASN A 118 -6.81 -7.38 1.75
N ALA A 119 -6.00 -6.36 1.51
CA ALA A 119 -4.78 -6.09 2.23
C ALA A 119 -4.72 -4.60 2.59
N ALA A 120 -3.84 -4.22 3.48
CA ALA A 120 -3.60 -2.82 3.82
C ALA A 120 -2.21 -2.62 4.41
N CYS A 121 -1.55 -1.56 3.96
CA CYS A 121 -0.38 -0.99 4.58
C CYS A 121 -0.82 0.11 5.53
N LEU A 122 -0.44 0.02 6.78
CA LEU A 122 -0.73 1.03 7.79
C LEU A 122 0.49 1.93 8.00
N ALA A 123 0.26 3.15 8.48
CA ALA A 123 1.35 4.04 8.84
C ALA A 123 2.28 3.36 9.86
N PRO A 124 3.61 3.54 9.75
CA PRO A 124 4.55 2.94 10.69
C PRO A 124 4.25 3.34 12.14
N GLU A 125 4.36 2.38 13.05
CA GLU A 125 4.27 2.58 14.50
C GLU A 125 5.55 2.01 15.14
N ASP A 126 6.23 2.78 15.97
CA ASP A 126 7.52 2.42 16.59
C ASP A 126 8.56 1.94 15.55
N ASP A 127 8.73 2.71 14.46
CA ASP A 127 9.62 2.40 13.34
C ASP A 127 9.36 1.01 12.69
N THR A 128 8.14 0.49 12.80
CA THR A 128 7.74 -0.79 12.22
C THR A 128 6.54 -0.61 11.32
N LEU A 129 6.62 -1.09 10.10
CA LEU A 129 5.52 -1.10 9.13
C LEU A 129 4.57 -2.25 9.43
N LEU A 130 3.28 -1.97 9.46
CA LEU A 130 2.25 -2.96 9.76
C LEU A 130 1.49 -3.30 8.48
N LEU A 131 1.61 -4.54 8.01
CA LEU A 131 0.86 -5.05 6.87
C LEU A 131 -0.24 -5.99 7.32
N MET A 132 -1.44 -5.78 6.80
CA MET A 132 -2.61 -6.60 7.09
C MET A 132 -3.07 -7.34 5.85
N PHE A 133 -3.42 -8.61 6.03
CA PHE A 133 -4.04 -9.44 4.99
C PHE A 133 -5.32 -10.06 5.52
N SER A 134 -6.33 -10.15 4.69
CA SER A 134 -7.52 -10.95 4.99
C SER A 134 -7.20 -12.45 4.90
N SER A 135 -7.86 -13.26 5.72
CA SER A 135 -7.71 -14.71 5.68
C SER A 135 -8.07 -15.30 4.31
N ALA A 136 -9.13 -14.79 3.69
CA ALA A 136 -9.56 -15.24 2.37
C ALA A 136 -8.53 -14.97 1.27
N LEU A 137 -7.79 -13.83 1.34
CA LEU A 137 -6.72 -13.54 0.38
C LEU A 137 -5.61 -14.58 0.49
N LEU A 138 -5.09 -14.81 1.69
CA LEU A 138 -4.00 -15.76 1.91
C LEU A 138 -4.40 -17.23 1.63
N GLU A 139 -5.70 -17.55 1.76
CA GLU A 139 -6.22 -18.91 1.45
C GLU A 139 -6.39 -19.16 -0.05
N LYS A 140 -6.79 -18.13 -0.81
CA LYS A 140 -7.23 -18.30 -2.20
C LYS A 140 -6.20 -17.87 -3.24
N PHE A 141 -5.32 -16.94 -2.89
CA PHE A 141 -4.35 -16.40 -3.82
C PHE A 141 -3.13 -17.32 -3.95
N GLN A 142 -2.63 -17.41 -5.17
CA GLN A 142 -1.38 -18.10 -5.45
C GLN A 142 -0.19 -17.24 -4.98
N GLU A 143 0.97 -17.87 -4.90
CA GLU A 143 2.19 -17.21 -4.41
C GLU A 143 2.53 -15.92 -5.13
N GLN A 144 2.48 -15.93 -6.46
CA GLN A 144 2.74 -14.75 -7.28
C GLN A 144 1.71 -13.64 -7.06
N GLU A 145 0.44 -14.01 -6.85
CA GLU A 145 -0.61 -13.04 -6.53
C GLU A 145 -0.39 -12.40 -5.15
N VAL A 146 0.01 -13.19 -4.16
CA VAL A 146 0.37 -12.70 -2.83
C VAL A 146 1.60 -11.79 -2.91
N ARG A 147 2.63 -12.16 -3.69
CA ARG A 147 3.81 -11.30 -3.94
C ARG A 147 3.43 -9.95 -4.55
N PHE A 148 2.56 -9.97 -5.55
CA PHE A 148 2.05 -8.73 -6.13
C PHE A 148 1.38 -7.84 -5.09
N VAL A 149 0.49 -8.42 -4.27
CA VAL A 149 -0.20 -7.67 -3.21
C VAL A 149 0.79 -7.15 -2.17
N MET A 150 1.78 -7.94 -1.76
CA MET A 150 2.86 -7.48 -0.87
C MET A 150 3.58 -6.25 -1.45
N GLY A 151 3.99 -6.33 -2.71
CA GLY A 151 4.66 -5.24 -3.39
C GLY A 151 3.79 -3.99 -3.53
N HIS A 152 2.50 -4.16 -3.80
CA HIS A 152 1.53 -3.08 -3.85
C HIS A 152 1.44 -2.37 -2.49
N GLU A 153 1.26 -3.11 -1.40
CA GLU A 153 1.18 -2.54 -0.06
C GLU A 153 2.50 -1.88 0.39
N LEU A 154 3.64 -2.50 0.09
CA LEU A 154 4.94 -1.89 0.31
C LEU A 154 5.14 -0.62 -0.55
N GLY A 155 4.55 -0.57 -1.74
CA GLY A 155 4.53 0.59 -2.61
C GLY A 155 3.86 1.81 -1.97
N HIS A 156 2.77 1.60 -1.22
CA HIS A 156 2.14 2.68 -0.46
C HIS A 156 3.08 3.30 0.57
N HIS A 157 3.90 2.48 1.24
CA HIS A 157 4.93 2.98 2.15
C HIS A 157 6.06 3.69 1.40
N LEU A 158 6.60 3.09 0.34
CA LEU A 158 7.71 3.65 -0.44
C LEU A 158 7.42 5.04 -1.02
N PHE A 159 6.17 5.29 -1.36
CA PHE A 159 5.73 6.54 -1.96
C PHE A 159 5.03 7.48 -0.97
N ASP A 160 5.12 7.18 0.32
CA ASP A 160 4.56 8.01 1.40
C ASP A 160 3.04 8.20 1.35
N HIS A 161 2.30 7.29 0.72
CA HIS A 161 0.85 7.44 0.56
C HIS A 161 0.10 7.48 1.90
N THR A 162 0.62 6.81 2.92
CA THR A 162 0.04 6.80 4.27
C THR A 162 0.15 8.14 4.99
N LYS A 163 1.00 9.07 4.51
CA LYS A 163 1.17 10.40 5.12
C LYS A 163 -0.07 11.31 4.95
N ILE A 164 -0.84 11.13 3.88
CA ILE A 164 -2.05 11.91 3.66
C ILE A 164 -3.27 11.12 4.18
N PRO A 165 -3.88 11.56 5.29
CA PRO A 165 -4.97 10.83 5.93
C PRO A 165 -6.31 11.07 5.23
N ILE A 166 -6.51 10.51 4.02
CA ILE A 166 -7.71 10.74 3.20
C ILE A 166 -8.99 10.44 3.99
N GLY A 167 -9.03 9.32 4.72
CA GLY A 167 -10.19 8.93 5.50
C GLY A 167 -10.59 9.99 6.51
N TYR A 168 -9.62 10.55 7.21
CA TYR A 168 -9.86 11.65 8.17
C TYR A 168 -10.30 12.93 7.48
N LEU A 169 -9.70 13.29 6.35
CA LEU A 169 -10.02 14.50 5.59
C LEU A 169 -11.42 14.46 4.97
N ILE A 170 -11.91 13.27 4.58
CA ILE A 170 -13.20 13.14 3.88
C ILE A 170 -14.34 12.74 4.83
N GLN A 171 -14.08 11.92 5.85
CA GLN A 171 -15.10 11.34 6.74
C GLN A 171 -14.89 11.72 8.21
N GLY A 172 -13.88 12.52 8.51
CA GLY A 172 -13.59 12.99 9.87
C GLY A 172 -14.60 14.02 10.39
N PRO A 173 -14.38 14.56 11.60
CA PRO A 173 -15.30 15.50 12.22
C PRO A 173 -15.48 16.82 11.45
N ASP A 174 -14.43 17.24 10.72
CA ASP A 174 -14.44 18.46 9.89
C ASP A 174 -14.05 18.05 8.44
N PRO A 175 -14.98 17.54 7.63
CA PRO A 175 -14.66 17.08 6.28
C PRO A 175 -14.31 18.25 5.38
N VAL A 176 -13.33 18.03 4.51
CA VAL A 176 -12.87 19.05 3.54
C VAL A 176 -13.93 19.36 2.50
N GLY A 177 -13.85 20.57 1.93
CA GLY A 177 -14.77 20.98 0.86
C GLY A 177 -14.66 20.11 -0.40
N PRO A 178 -15.73 20.09 -1.25
CA PRO A 178 -15.83 19.19 -2.41
C PRO A 178 -14.65 19.31 -3.38
N ARG A 179 -14.12 20.50 -3.60
CA ARG A 179 -12.98 20.73 -4.51
C ARG A 179 -11.73 19.99 -4.04
N LEU A 180 -11.39 20.08 -2.75
CA LEU A 180 -10.25 19.37 -2.18
C LEU A 180 -10.51 17.87 -2.12
N ALA A 181 -11.73 17.43 -1.78
CA ALA A 181 -12.10 16.03 -1.80
C ALA A 181 -11.90 15.39 -3.18
N MET A 182 -12.31 16.08 -4.27
CA MET A 182 -12.07 15.60 -5.64
C MET A 182 -10.58 15.52 -5.97
N LYS A 183 -9.76 16.44 -5.49
CA LYS A 183 -8.31 16.38 -5.68
C LYS A 183 -7.69 15.22 -4.92
N LEU A 184 -8.12 14.96 -3.68
CA LEU A 184 -7.70 13.80 -2.89
C LEU A 184 -8.08 12.48 -3.57
N PHE A 185 -9.29 12.36 -4.11
CA PHE A 185 -9.70 11.17 -4.88
C PHE A 185 -8.90 11.01 -6.19
N SER A 186 -8.57 12.12 -6.86
CA SER A 186 -7.72 12.05 -8.05
C SER A 186 -6.31 11.58 -7.71
N TRP A 187 -5.73 12.11 -6.65
CA TRP A 187 -4.44 11.66 -6.15
C TRP A 187 -4.47 10.19 -5.73
N SER A 188 -5.47 9.77 -4.97
CA SER A 188 -5.61 8.36 -4.56
C SER A 188 -5.55 7.39 -5.75
N ARG A 189 -6.19 7.72 -6.87
CA ARG A 189 -6.12 6.88 -8.08
C ARG A 189 -4.71 6.78 -8.67
N TYR A 190 -3.95 7.87 -8.67
CA TYR A 190 -2.55 7.83 -9.12
C TYR A 190 -1.64 7.13 -8.13
N ALA A 191 -1.93 7.22 -6.84
CA ALA A 191 -1.24 6.48 -5.79
C ALA A 191 -1.40 4.96 -5.97
N GLU A 192 -2.63 4.48 -6.32
CA GLU A 192 -2.86 3.08 -6.67
C GLU A 192 -2.01 2.64 -7.87
N ILE A 193 -1.90 3.47 -8.92
CA ILE A 193 -1.04 3.16 -10.08
C ILE A 193 0.43 3.04 -9.66
N SER A 194 0.90 3.89 -8.76
CA SER A 194 2.27 3.79 -8.24
C SER A 194 2.46 2.51 -7.43
N ALA A 195 1.51 2.15 -6.59
CA ALA A 195 1.52 0.93 -5.79
C ALA A 195 1.47 -0.32 -6.68
N ASP A 196 0.61 -0.35 -7.71
CA ASP A 196 0.54 -1.43 -8.69
C ASP A 196 1.88 -1.66 -9.41
N ARG A 197 2.61 -0.58 -9.71
CA ARG A 197 3.94 -0.69 -10.31
C ARG A 197 4.95 -1.33 -9.36
N ALA A 198 4.87 -1.05 -8.06
CA ALA A 198 5.70 -1.72 -7.08
C ALA A 198 5.37 -3.21 -6.98
N GLY A 199 4.07 -3.57 -7.00
CA GLY A 199 3.62 -4.96 -7.08
C GLY A 199 4.13 -5.67 -8.33
N ALA A 200 4.05 -5.02 -9.49
CA ALA A 200 4.51 -5.58 -10.76
C ALA A 200 6.04 -5.82 -10.78
N CYS A 201 6.85 -4.97 -10.13
CA CYS A 201 8.28 -5.19 -10.03
C CYS A 201 8.62 -6.56 -9.41
N LEU A 202 7.87 -6.99 -8.40
CA LEU A 202 8.11 -8.28 -7.72
C LEU A 202 7.75 -9.50 -8.57
N LEU A 203 6.85 -9.35 -9.55
CA LEU A 203 6.50 -10.46 -10.44
C LEU A 203 7.59 -10.75 -11.48
N TYR A 204 8.21 -9.69 -12.01
CA TYR A 204 9.21 -9.83 -13.08
C TYR A 204 10.59 -10.26 -12.58
N THR A 205 10.88 -10.08 -11.29
CA THR A 205 12.16 -10.52 -10.70
C THR A 205 12.15 -12.02 -10.39
N SER A 206 10.99 -12.61 -10.09
CA SER A 206 10.87 -14.04 -9.82
C SER A 206 11.04 -14.91 -11.06
N ASP A 207 10.57 -14.45 -12.23
CA ASP A 207 10.67 -15.22 -13.49
C ASP A 207 12.12 -15.30 -14.01
N ALA A 208 12.99 -14.35 -13.64
CA ALA A 208 14.40 -14.35 -14.05
C ALA A 208 15.30 -15.26 -13.21
N ALA A 209 14.81 -15.81 -12.10
CA ALA A 209 15.55 -16.71 -11.24
C ALA A 209 15.31 -18.21 -11.57
N ASP A 210 14.30 -18.52 -12.39
CA ASP A 210 13.92 -19.88 -12.78
C ASP A 210 14.42 -20.29 -14.19
N GLU A 211 15.17 -19.42 -14.89
CA GLU A 211 15.89 -19.72 -16.14
C GLU A 211 17.42 -19.92 -15.87
#